data_caa6564ff290fae6177c5337446c3b8c
#
_entry.id   caa6564ff290fae6177c5337446c3b8c
#
_cell.length_a   1.000
_cell.length_b   1.000
_cell.length_c   1.000
_cell.angle_alpha   90.00
_cell.angle_beta   90.00
_cell.angle_gamma   90.00
#
_symmetry.space_group_name_H-M   'P 1'
#
loop_
_entity.id
_entity.type
_entity.pdbx_description
1 polymer ?
#
loop_
_entity_poly.entity_id
_entity_poly.type
_entity_poly.pdbx_seq_one_letter_code
_entity_poly.pdbx_strand_id
1 'polypeptide(L)'
;MSYVEFFGMEREPFSNAPDARFFFNSDQHSQALTRLMYAVDSNKGLAVLVGGVGAGKTTLARRMLDRLSEDRYQSSLLVMVHSGVTPEWILTRIALQLGVEAPKEDRLELLRQLYDRLLQIHESGKTAVVLIDEAQMLQSRALMEEFRGLLNLEIPGKKLLNVVFFGLVEVEDCLRLDEPLAQRVALKYHLKSLSSTLTESYIRYRLHIAGAKRMIFQPEAIAAIHACSCGVPRLINTVCDNTLLEAFLRKQNHVDLRIVQSVAGDLGLLRPNLQQTAPRPAAPENPATAAPLASANDLDDIESMLDRLEFKG
;
A
#
# COMPACT_ATOMS: atom_id res chain seq x y z
N MET A 1 34.34 8.26 -4.59
CA MET A 1 33.91 6.97 -5.15
C MET A 1 32.64 6.56 -4.40
N SER A 2 31.52 6.47 -5.07
CA SER A 2 30.26 6.00 -4.48
C SER A 2 30.18 4.47 -4.48
N TYR A 3 29.27 3.87 -3.69
CA TYR A 3 29.06 2.41 -3.75
C TYR A 3 28.56 1.98 -5.15
N VAL A 4 27.85 2.83 -5.85
CA VAL A 4 27.40 2.58 -7.23
C VAL A 4 28.60 2.35 -8.15
N GLU A 5 29.58 3.26 -8.13
CA GLU A 5 30.83 3.13 -8.90
C GLU A 5 31.66 1.93 -8.47
N PHE A 6 31.74 1.65 -7.17
CA PHE A 6 32.49 0.52 -6.61
C PHE A 6 31.98 -0.83 -7.14
N PHE A 7 30.65 -0.98 -7.26
CA PHE A 7 30.04 -2.20 -7.81
C PHE A 7 29.91 -2.18 -9.33
N GLY A 8 30.37 -1.11 -10.01
CA GLY A 8 30.31 -0.98 -11.47
C GLY A 8 28.90 -0.79 -12.00
N MET A 9 28.04 -0.14 -11.23
CA MET A 9 26.68 0.20 -11.61
C MET A 9 26.60 1.64 -12.16
N GLU A 10 25.52 1.93 -12.87
CA GLU A 10 25.25 3.25 -13.48
C GLU A 10 24.36 4.12 -12.57
N ARG A 11 23.58 3.48 -11.70
CA ARG A 11 22.58 4.12 -10.83
C ARG A 11 22.29 3.29 -9.59
N GLU A 12 21.64 3.91 -8.61
CA GLU A 12 21.21 3.22 -7.39
C GLU A 12 20.14 2.17 -7.68
N PRO A 13 20.40 0.88 -7.37
CA PRO A 13 19.45 -0.18 -7.70
C PRO A 13 18.23 -0.21 -6.77
N PHE A 14 18.38 0.23 -5.51
CA PHE A 14 17.35 0.02 -4.46
C PHE A 14 16.78 1.32 -3.89
N SER A 15 16.82 2.42 -4.65
CA SER A 15 16.11 3.63 -4.26
C SER A 15 14.61 3.37 -4.07
N ASN A 16 14.03 3.93 -3.00
CA ASN A 16 12.61 3.91 -2.74
C ASN A 16 11.85 5.03 -3.47
N ALA A 17 12.56 5.92 -4.16
CA ALA A 17 11.93 6.90 -5.03
C ALA A 17 11.27 6.20 -6.23
N PRO A 18 10.06 6.64 -6.63
CA PRO A 18 9.37 6.07 -7.77
C PRO A 18 10.16 6.28 -9.07
N ASP A 19 10.55 5.19 -9.71
CA ASP A 19 11.16 5.19 -11.04
C ASP A 19 10.54 4.07 -11.89
N ALA A 20 9.92 4.45 -12.98
CA ALA A 20 9.21 3.53 -13.86
C ALA A 20 10.10 2.41 -14.42
N ARG A 21 11.41 2.66 -14.59
CA ARG A 21 12.39 1.68 -15.09
C ARG A 21 12.58 0.51 -14.15
N PHE A 22 12.46 0.76 -12.84
CA PHE A 22 12.63 -0.25 -11.79
C PHE A 22 11.33 -0.99 -11.41
N PHE A 23 10.27 -0.82 -12.19
CA PHE A 23 9.02 -1.54 -11.94
C PHE A 23 9.18 -3.02 -12.25
N PHE A 24 9.20 -3.85 -11.23
CA PHE A 24 9.19 -5.30 -11.33
C PHE A 24 7.76 -5.82 -11.54
N ASN A 25 7.46 -6.17 -12.78
CA ASN A 25 6.14 -6.67 -13.16
C ASN A 25 6.01 -8.17 -12.85
N SER A 26 5.76 -8.53 -11.59
CA SER A 26 5.46 -9.92 -11.23
C SER A 26 4.07 -10.34 -11.73
N ASP A 27 3.81 -11.65 -11.76
CA ASP A 27 2.52 -12.19 -12.19
C ASP A 27 1.34 -11.60 -11.43
N GLN A 28 1.49 -11.40 -10.10
CA GLN A 28 0.44 -10.79 -9.29
C GLN A 28 0.19 -9.31 -9.66
N HIS A 29 1.23 -8.53 -10.02
CA HIS A 29 1.06 -7.16 -10.49
C HIS A 29 0.37 -7.12 -11.85
N SER A 30 0.77 -8.00 -12.77
CA SER A 30 0.11 -8.16 -14.08
C SER A 30 -1.37 -8.54 -13.92
N GLN A 31 -1.68 -9.52 -13.07
CA GLN A 31 -3.05 -9.96 -12.82
C GLN A 31 -3.89 -8.86 -12.18
N ALA A 32 -3.33 -8.16 -11.17
CA ALA A 32 -4.00 -7.04 -10.53
C ALA A 32 -4.39 -5.96 -11.57
N LEU A 33 -3.40 -5.53 -12.36
CA LEU A 33 -3.58 -4.49 -13.36
C LEU A 33 -4.58 -4.90 -14.44
N THR A 34 -4.51 -6.14 -14.94
CA THR A 34 -5.46 -6.68 -15.92
C THR A 34 -6.89 -6.67 -15.39
N ARG A 35 -7.08 -7.09 -14.13
CA ARG A 35 -8.40 -7.11 -13.50
C ARG A 35 -8.95 -5.71 -13.25
N LEU A 36 -8.12 -4.78 -12.78
CA LEU A 36 -8.52 -3.39 -12.58
C LEU A 36 -8.89 -2.70 -13.89
N MET A 37 -8.09 -2.91 -14.95
CA MET A 37 -8.41 -2.41 -16.30
C MET A 37 -9.74 -3.00 -16.81
N TYR A 38 -9.96 -4.31 -16.64
CA TYR A 38 -11.22 -4.94 -16.99
C TYR A 38 -12.42 -4.31 -16.27
N ALA A 39 -12.27 -3.99 -14.97
CA ALA A 39 -13.35 -3.35 -14.21
C ALA A 39 -13.70 -1.97 -14.79
N VAL A 40 -12.69 -1.20 -15.20
CA VAL A 40 -12.87 0.11 -15.83
C VAL A 40 -13.45 -0.02 -17.25
N ASP A 41 -12.89 -0.89 -18.09
CA ASP A 41 -13.35 -1.11 -19.47
C ASP A 41 -14.82 -1.59 -19.51
N SER A 42 -15.20 -2.38 -18.52
CA SER A 42 -16.57 -2.90 -18.39
C SER A 42 -17.51 -1.99 -17.59
N ASN A 43 -17.09 -0.77 -17.26
CA ASN A 43 -17.88 0.23 -16.49
C ASN A 43 -18.50 -0.36 -15.20
N LYS A 44 -17.72 -1.11 -14.43
CA LYS A 44 -18.20 -1.77 -13.19
C LYS A 44 -18.45 -0.80 -12.04
N GLY A 45 -17.94 0.43 -12.12
CA GLY A 45 -18.13 1.49 -11.15
C GLY A 45 -17.05 1.50 -10.06
N LEU A 46 -16.95 0.48 -9.21
CA LEU A 46 -15.99 0.46 -8.09
C LEU A 46 -15.12 -0.79 -8.12
N ALA A 47 -13.81 -0.58 -8.12
CA ALA A 47 -12.81 -1.61 -7.90
C ALA A 47 -11.89 -1.24 -6.74
N VAL A 48 -11.32 -2.24 -6.06
CA VAL A 48 -10.48 -2.03 -4.88
C VAL A 48 -9.24 -2.91 -4.97
N LEU A 49 -8.07 -2.31 -4.79
CA LEU A 49 -6.81 -3.00 -4.59
C LEU A 49 -6.30 -2.74 -3.18
N VAL A 50 -6.15 -3.80 -2.39
CA VAL A 50 -5.59 -3.73 -1.06
C VAL A 50 -4.24 -4.44 -0.99
N GLY A 51 -3.38 -4.01 -0.09
CA GLY A 51 -2.08 -4.65 0.14
C GLY A 51 -1.35 -4.01 1.30
N GLY A 52 -0.37 -4.70 1.86
CA GLY A 52 0.43 -4.22 2.99
C GLY A 52 1.22 -2.94 2.67
N VAL A 53 1.76 -2.32 3.73
CA VAL A 53 2.67 -1.16 3.59
C VAL A 53 3.87 -1.57 2.74
N GLY A 54 4.24 -0.75 1.75
CA GLY A 54 5.41 -1.01 0.89
C GLY A 54 5.24 -2.14 -0.14
N ALA A 55 4.02 -2.69 -0.32
CA ALA A 55 3.72 -3.75 -1.30
C ALA A 55 3.74 -3.29 -2.77
N GLY A 56 3.80 -1.98 -3.05
CA GLY A 56 3.85 -1.45 -4.41
C GLY A 56 2.52 -0.92 -4.95
N LYS A 57 1.50 -0.69 -4.11
CA LYS A 57 0.17 -0.18 -4.51
C LYS A 57 0.24 1.13 -5.29
N THR A 58 0.94 2.14 -4.76
CA THR A 58 1.14 3.45 -5.41
C THR A 58 1.82 3.30 -6.77
N THR A 59 2.80 2.40 -6.87
CA THR A 59 3.46 2.11 -8.15
C THR A 59 2.48 1.51 -9.15
N LEU A 60 1.60 0.61 -8.68
CA LEU A 60 0.58 0.00 -9.53
C LEU A 60 -0.51 1.01 -9.94
N ALA A 61 -0.90 1.92 -9.04
CA ALA A 61 -1.83 3.01 -9.37
C ALA A 61 -1.28 3.92 -10.48
N ARG A 62 -0.01 4.30 -10.39
CA ARG A 62 0.66 5.08 -11.46
C ARG A 62 0.76 4.30 -12.76
N ARG A 63 1.09 3.00 -12.70
CA ARG A 63 1.11 2.13 -13.89
C ARG A 63 -0.26 1.96 -14.53
N MET A 64 -1.31 1.93 -13.72
CA MET A 64 -2.67 1.94 -14.23
C MET A 64 -2.98 3.27 -14.92
N LEU A 65 -2.62 4.40 -14.31
CA LEU A 65 -2.79 5.73 -14.90
C LEU A 65 -2.08 5.84 -16.26
N ASP A 66 -0.82 5.37 -16.35
CA ASP A 66 -0.03 5.34 -17.59
C ASP A 66 -0.69 4.50 -18.71
N ARG A 67 -1.52 3.49 -18.35
CA ARG A 67 -2.25 2.65 -19.30
C ARG A 67 -3.60 3.21 -19.72
N LEU A 68 -4.14 4.14 -18.96
CA LEU A 68 -5.39 4.83 -19.28
C LEU A 68 -5.09 5.93 -20.32
N SER A 69 -5.01 5.54 -21.59
CA SER A 69 -4.71 6.48 -22.69
C SER A 69 -5.76 7.59 -22.78
N GLU A 70 -5.32 8.82 -23.00
CA GLU A 70 -6.19 10.00 -23.09
C GLU A 70 -7.21 9.94 -24.24
N ASP A 71 -6.96 9.13 -25.27
CA ASP A 71 -7.92 8.93 -26.36
C ASP A 71 -9.21 8.23 -25.90
N ARG A 72 -9.10 7.35 -24.90
CA ARG A 72 -10.21 6.51 -24.44
C ARG A 72 -10.72 6.88 -23.04
N TYR A 73 -9.89 7.55 -22.26
CA TYR A 73 -10.20 7.83 -20.85
C TYR A 73 -9.94 9.28 -20.49
N GLN A 74 -10.80 9.80 -19.63
CA GLN A 74 -10.50 10.98 -18.81
C GLN A 74 -10.16 10.47 -17.42
N SER A 75 -8.87 10.34 -17.11
CA SER A 75 -8.40 9.71 -15.90
C SER A 75 -7.69 10.68 -14.96
N SER A 76 -7.77 10.40 -13.68
CA SER A 76 -7.06 11.16 -12.65
C SER A 76 -6.59 10.25 -11.51
N LEU A 77 -5.54 10.69 -10.80
CA LEU A 77 -5.01 10.03 -9.59
C LEU A 77 -5.00 11.02 -8.43
N LEU A 78 -5.81 10.73 -7.42
CA LEU A 78 -5.83 11.44 -6.14
C LEU A 78 -5.04 10.64 -5.10
N VAL A 79 -4.07 11.27 -4.44
CA VAL A 79 -3.35 10.67 -3.31
C VAL A 79 -3.84 11.31 -2.02
N MET A 80 -4.42 10.51 -1.14
CA MET A 80 -4.89 10.98 0.16
C MET A 80 -3.71 11.12 1.11
N VAL A 81 -3.48 12.34 1.64
CA VAL A 81 -2.34 12.65 2.51
C VAL A 81 -2.70 12.77 3.98
N HIS A 82 -3.99 12.89 4.30
CA HIS A 82 -4.52 12.97 5.67
C HIS A 82 -5.99 12.51 5.73
N SER A 83 -6.44 12.16 6.93
CA SER A 83 -7.82 11.67 7.17
C SER A 83 -8.86 12.79 7.41
N GLY A 84 -8.43 14.04 7.53
CA GLY A 84 -9.33 15.20 7.73
C GLY A 84 -10.00 15.72 6.44
N VAL A 85 -10.20 14.84 5.45
CA VAL A 85 -10.83 15.17 4.18
C VAL A 85 -12.36 15.20 4.35
N THR A 86 -13.01 16.22 3.77
CA THR A 86 -14.49 16.31 3.78
C THR A 86 -15.10 15.84 2.45
N PRO A 87 -16.40 15.48 2.43
CA PRO A 87 -17.10 15.15 1.20
C PRO A 87 -17.04 16.27 0.15
N GLU A 88 -17.17 17.53 0.56
CA GLU A 88 -17.10 18.69 -0.33
C GLU A 88 -15.71 18.83 -0.95
N TRP A 89 -14.67 18.60 -0.17
CA TRP A 89 -13.30 18.64 -0.67
C TRP A 89 -13.08 17.56 -1.73
N ILE A 90 -13.50 16.31 -1.47
CA ILE A 90 -13.39 15.20 -2.42
C ILE A 90 -14.14 15.51 -3.71
N LEU A 91 -15.39 15.96 -3.60
CA LEU A 91 -16.23 16.31 -4.74
C LEU A 91 -15.58 17.40 -5.60
N THR A 92 -15.10 18.47 -4.97
CA THR A 92 -14.39 19.58 -5.65
C THR A 92 -13.13 19.07 -6.36
N ARG A 93 -12.33 18.21 -5.69
CA ARG A 93 -11.10 17.68 -6.27
C ARG A 93 -11.36 16.77 -7.46
N ILE A 94 -12.37 15.90 -7.38
CA ILE A 94 -12.78 15.04 -8.49
C ILE A 94 -13.26 15.91 -9.66
N ALA A 95 -14.11 16.91 -9.41
CA ALA A 95 -14.61 17.82 -10.43
C ALA A 95 -13.46 18.55 -11.16
N LEU A 96 -12.54 19.16 -10.42
CA LEU A 96 -11.36 19.84 -10.98
C LEU A 96 -10.52 18.90 -11.86
N GLN A 97 -10.23 17.71 -11.36
CA GLN A 97 -9.37 16.76 -12.10
C GLN A 97 -10.05 16.16 -13.33
N LEU A 98 -11.37 16.09 -13.34
CA LEU A 98 -12.12 15.69 -14.53
C LEU A 98 -12.35 16.86 -15.50
N GLY A 99 -11.92 18.07 -15.16
CA GLY A 99 -11.92 19.24 -16.05
C GLY A 99 -13.12 20.18 -15.88
N VAL A 100 -13.68 20.28 -14.68
CA VAL A 100 -14.57 21.39 -14.31
C VAL A 100 -13.68 22.59 -13.97
N GLU A 101 -13.72 23.65 -14.78
CA GLU A 101 -12.78 24.78 -14.66
C GLU A 101 -13.02 25.64 -13.40
N ALA A 102 -14.29 25.85 -13.01
CA ALA A 102 -14.68 26.69 -11.88
C ALA A 102 -15.75 25.98 -11.01
N PRO A 103 -15.34 25.03 -10.15
CA PRO A 103 -16.27 24.34 -9.26
C PRO A 103 -17.01 25.33 -8.34
N LYS A 104 -18.31 25.19 -8.26
CA LYS A 104 -19.15 26.01 -7.39
C LYS A 104 -19.01 25.56 -5.93
N GLU A 105 -19.15 26.50 -5.00
CA GLU A 105 -19.16 26.20 -3.55
C GLU A 105 -20.45 25.49 -3.12
N ASP A 106 -21.59 25.82 -3.78
CA ASP A 106 -22.85 25.12 -3.52
C ASP A 106 -22.76 23.68 -4.02
N ARG A 107 -23.04 22.75 -3.10
CA ARG A 107 -22.90 21.30 -3.37
C ARG A 107 -23.82 20.81 -4.49
N LEU A 108 -25.04 21.33 -4.60
CA LEU A 108 -25.96 20.89 -5.64
C LEU A 108 -25.52 21.37 -7.02
N GLU A 109 -25.05 22.62 -7.09
CA GLU A 109 -24.50 23.17 -8.33
C GLU A 109 -23.21 22.46 -8.74
N LEU A 110 -22.33 22.13 -7.77
CA LEU A 110 -21.11 21.38 -8.04
C LEU A 110 -21.41 19.94 -8.56
N LEU A 111 -22.38 19.26 -7.96
CA LEU A 111 -22.84 17.95 -8.45
C LEU A 111 -23.40 18.03 -9.86
N ARG A 112 -24.17 19.10 -10.17
CA ARG A 112 -24.67 19.35 -11.51
C ARG A 112 -23.52 19.58 -12.51
N GLN A 113 -22.57 20.44 -12.16
CA GLN A 113 -21.38 20.68 -13.01
C GLN A 113 -20.61 19.38 -13.27
N LEU A 114 -20.43 18.57 -12.25
CA LEU A 114 -19.75 17.28 -12.38
C LEU A 114 -20.55 16.32 -13.27
N TYR A 115 -21.88 16.24 -13.11
CA TYR A 115 -22.72 15.40 -13.95
C TYR A 115 -22.68 15.85 -15.42
N ASP A 116 -22.82 17.15 -15.69
CA ASP A 116 -22.73 17.71 -17.05
C ASP A 116 -21.33 17.40 -17.66
N ARG A 117 -20.27 17.50 -16.86
CA ARG A 117 -18.92 17.16 -17.32
C ARG A 117 -18.75 15.67 -17.63
N LEU A 118 -19.30 14.79 -16.80
CA LEU A 118 -19.30 13.34 -17.05
C LEU A 118 -20.06 12.97 -18.31
N LEU A 119 -21.18 13.65 -18.60
CA LEU A 119 -21.91 13.49 -19.85
C LEU A 119 -21.06 13.91 -21.05
N GLN A 120 -20.40 15.07 -21.01
CA GLN A 120 -19.49 15.53 -22.06
C GLN A 120 -18.36 14.53 -22.31
N ILE A 121 -17.76 13.97 -21.26
CA ILE A 121 -16.72 12.93 -21.36
C ILE A 121 -17.29 11.71 -22.09
N HIS A 122 -18.51 11.28 -21.68
CA HIS A 122 -19.16 10.14 -22.31
C HIS A 122 -19.50 10.41 -23.80
N GLU A 123 -20.05 11.57 -24.12
CA GLU A 123 -20.41 11.99 -25.50
C GLU A 123 -19.15 12.08 -26.39
N SER A 124 -18.01 12.43 -25.82
CA SER A 124 -16.71 12.39 -26.54
C SER A 124 -16.17 10.97 -26.76
N GLY A 125 -16.92 9.94 -26.37
CA GLY A 125 -16.53 8.53 -26.49
C GLY A 125 -15.53 8.06 -25.43
N LYS A 126 -15.28 8.87 -24.38
CA LYS A 126 -14.32 8.54 -23.32
C LYS A 126 -15.03 7.99 -22.07
N THR A 127 -14.25 7.35 -21.24
CA THR A 127 -14.68 6.85 -19.93
C THR A 127 -13.98 7.63 -18.81
N ALA A 128 -14.74 8.18 -17.86
CA ALA A 128 -14.18 8.86 -16.69
C ALA A 128 -13.68 7.84 -15.65
N VAL A 129 -12.46 8.03 -15.17
CA VAL A 129 -11.79 7.14 -14.20
C VAL A 129 -11.09 7.95 -13.13
N VAL A 130 -11.42 7.70 -11.87
CA VAL A 130 -10.75 8.31 -10.72
C VAL A 130 -10.03 7.21 -9.92
N LEU A 131 -8.71 7.30 -9.87
CA LEU A 131 -7.87 6.46 -9.04
C LEU A 131 -7.63 7.18 -7.71
N ILE A 132 -7.84 6.50 -6.59
CA ILE A 132 -7.62 7.06 -5.25
C ILE A 132 -6.59 6.20 -4.53
N ASP A 133 -5.41 6.77 -4.31
CA ASP A 133 -4.35 6.12 -3.53
C ASP A 133 -4.44 6.53 -2.05
N GLU A 134 -3.94 5.66 -1.17
CA GLU A 134 -4.06 5.75 0.30
C GLU A 134 -5.53 5.86 0.75
N ALA A 135 -6.42 5.12 0.09
CA ALA A 135 -7.87 5.18 0.31
C ALA A 135 -8.32 4.82 1.74
N GLN A 136 -7.47 4.18 2.57
CA GLN A 136 -7.74 3.98 4.00
C GLN A 136 -7.80 5.31 4.79
N MET A 137 -7.40 6.44 4.20
CA MET A 137 -7.59 7.76 4.82
C MET A 137 -9.04 8.27 4.75
N LEU A 138 -9.90 7.62 3.96
CA LEU A 138 -11.31 7.95 3.80
C LEU A 138 -12.15 7.35 4.95
N GLN A 139 -11.88 7.76 6.19
CA GLN A 139 -12.37 7.11 7.42
C GLN A 139 -13.76 7.60 7.90
N SER A 140 -14.53 8.30 7.08
CA SER A 140 -15.84 8.78 7.50
C SER A 140 -16.97 8.16 6.68
N ARG A 141 -18.11 7.90 7.36
CA ARG A 141 -19.33 7.45 6.71
C ARG A 141 -19.80 8.43 5.64
N ALA A 142 -19.71 9.74 5.91
CA ALA A 142 -20.11 10.77 4.96
C ALA A 142 -19.31 10.71 3.66
N LEU A 143 -18.00 10.39 3.70
CA LEU A 143 -17.18 10.15 2.50
C LEU A 143 -17.64 8.92 1.72
N MET A 144 -17.98 7.83 2.41
CA MET A 144 -18.47 6.63 1.75
C MET A 144 -19.83 6.86 1.08
N GLU A 145 -20.72 7.59 1.76
CA GLU A 145 -22.01 8.03 1.19
C GLU A 145 -21.81 8.92 -0.03
N GLU A 146 -20.80 9.81 -0.04
CA GLU A 146 -20.45 10.64 -1.19
C GLU A 146 -20.01 9.78 -2.39
N PHE A 147 -19.09 8.82 -2.18
CA PHE A 147 -18.70 7.89 -3.26
C PHE A 147 -19.87 7.05 -3.76
N ARG A 148 -20.77 6.62 -2.87
CA ARG A 148 -22.00 5.94 -3.28
C ARG A 148 -22.87 6.82 -4.16
N GLY A 149 -23.02 8.11 -3.81
CA GLY A 149 -23.72 9.12 -4.60
C GLY A 149 -23.10 9.30 -5.99
N LEU A 150 -21.77 9.48 -6.04
CA LEU A 150 -21.03 9.61 -7.31
C LEU A 150 -21.17 8.39 -8.22
N LEU A 151 -21.19 7.19 -7.66
CA LEU A 151 -21.38 5.94 -8.41
C LEU A 151 -22.82 5.72 -8.88
N ASN A 152 -23.79 6.56 -8.46
CA ASN A 152 -25.14 6.61 -8.98
C ASN A 152 -25.29 7.53 -10.20
N LEU A 153 -24.24 8.28 -10.55
CA LEU A 153 -24.25 9.10 -11.76
C LEU A 153 -24.14 8.17 -12.98
N GLU A 154 -25.31 7.89 -13.57
CA GLU A 154 -25.44 6.91 -14.67
C GLU A 154 -26.44 7.39 -15.71
N ILE A 155 -26.34 6.85 -16.90
CA ILE A 155 -27.33 6.91 -17.97
C ILE A 155 -27.90 5.49 -18.17
N PRO A 156 -29.02 5.32 -18.90
CA PRO A 156 -29.58 4.00 -19.11
C PRO A 156 -28.54 2.97 -19.59
N GLY A 157 -28.29 1.97 -18.75
CA GLY A 157 -27.36 0.87 -19.03
C GLY A 157 -25.88 1.17 -18.85
N LYS A 158 -25.46 2.38 -18.41
CA LYS A 158 -24.03 2.72 -18.32
C LYS A 158 -23.71 3.66 -17.16
N LYS A 159 -22.70 3.32 -16.36
CA LYS A 159 -22.12 4.22 -15.35
C LYS A 159 -21.26 5.28 -16.04
N LEU A 160 -21.33 6.50 -15.55
CA LEU A 160 -20.55 7.63 -16.08
C LEU A 160 -19.18 7.75 -15.42
N LEU A 161 -19.01 7.18 -14.22
CA LEU A 161 -17.78 7.27 -13.45
C LEU A 161 -17.32 5.88 -12.96
N ASN A 162 -16.04 5.60 -13.12
CA ASN A 162 -15.36 4.48 -12.48
C ASN A 162 -14.39 4.99 -11.43
N VAL A 163 -14.39 4.35 -10.27
CA VAL A 163 -13.50 4.66 -9.16
C VAL A 163 -12.68 3.42 -8.81
N VAL A 164 -11.39 3.61 -8.60
CA VAL A 164 -10.49 2.54 -8.16
C VAL A 164 -9.78 2.96 -6.89
N PHE A 165 -10.02 2.25 -5.80
CA PHE A 165 -9.33 2.46 -4.53
C PHE A 165 -8.06 1.62 -4.45
N PHE A 166 -6.96 2.26 -4.09
CA PHE A 166 -5.69 1.63 -3.70
C PHE A 166 -5.43 1.97 -2.23
N GLY A 167 -5.23 0.97 -1.40
CA GLY A 167 -4.99 1.25 0.01
C GLY A 167 -4.56 0.03 0.83
N LEU A 168 -4.44 0.24 2.12
CA LEU A 168 -4.20 -0.81 3.10
C LEU A 168 -5.48 -1.64 3.30
N VAL A 169 -5.37 -2.74 4.05
CA VAL A 169 -6.52 -3.60 4.35
C VAL A 169 -7.65 -2.85 5.09
N GLU A 170 -7.32 -1.78 5.80
CA GLU A 170 -8.23 -0.88 6.51
C GLU A 170 -9.22 -0.15 5.57
N VAL A 171 -8.98 -0.12 4.25
CA VAL A 171 -9.98 0.31 3.26
C VAL A 171 -11.26 -0.52 3.36
N GLU A 172 -11.14 -1.79 3.74
CA GLU A 172 -12.30 -2.66 3.92
C GLU A 172 -13.17 -2.21 5.11
N ASP A 173 -12.55 -1.70 6.18
CA ASP A 173 -13.26 -1.14 7.32
C ASP A 173 -13.93 0.18 6.95
N CYS A 174 -13.26 1.03 6.15
CA CYS A 174 -13.87 2.24 5.60
C CYS A 174 -15.12 1.91 4.76
N LEU A 175 -15.05 0.91 3.88
CA LEU A 175 -16.18 0.48 3.07
C LEU A 175 -17.35 -0.04 3.91
N ARG A 176 -17.09 -0.70 5.05
CA ARG A 176 -18.15 -1.18 5.98
C ARG A 176 -18.93 -0.05 6.65
N LEU A 177 -18.41 1.19 6.65
CA LEU A 177 -19.16 2.35 7.13
C LEU A 177 -20.41 2.66 6.30
N ASP A 178 -20.42 2.23 5.02
CA ASP A 178 -21.59 2.31 4.12
C ASP A 178 -21.75 0.96 3.41
N GLU A 179 -22.54 0.06 3.99
CA GLU A 179 -22.77 -1.27 3.44
C GLU A 179 -23.29 -1.26 1.99
N PRO A 180 -24.19 -0.35 1.56
CA PRO A 180 -24.59 -0.24 0.17
C PRO A 180 -23.44 0.09 -0.79
N LEU A 181 -22.44 0.86 -0.36
CA LEU A 181 -21.22 1.08 -1.15
C LEU A 181 -20.37 -0.18 -1.20
N ALA A 182 -20.18 -0.85 -0.06
CA ALA A 182 -19.41 -2.10 0.01
C ALA A 182 -19.96 -3.17 -0.95
N GLN A 183 -21.29 -3.27 -1.10
CA GLN A 183 -21.94 -4.18 -2.04
C GLN A 183 -21.74 -3.81 -3.52
N ARG A 184 -21.32 -2.57 -3.81
CA ARG A 184 -21.02 -2.11 -5.18
C ARG A 184 -19.59 -2.36 -5.61
N VAL A 185 -18.73 -2.88 -4.73
CA VAL A 185 -17.38 -3.29 -5.10
C VAL A 185 -17.46 -4.46 -6.06
N ALA A 186 -17.29 -4.19 -7.34
CA ALA A 186 -17.37 -5.19 -8.39
C ALA A 186 -16.13 -6.06 -8.50
N LEU A 187 -14.99 -5.55 -8.03
CA LEU A 187 -13.72 -6.26 -8.05
C LEU A 187 -12.88 -5.86 -6.85
N LYS A 188 -12.36 -6.87 -6.14
CA LYS A 188 -11.37 -6.70 -5.08
C LYS A 188 -10.15 -7.56 -5.39
N TYR A 189 -8.96 -6.98 -5.23
CA TYR A 189 -7.70 -7.69 -5.40
C TYR A 189 -6.76 -7.44 -4.23
N HIS A 190 -6.17 -8.52 -3.71
CA HIS A 190 -5.20 -8.45 -2.61
C HIS A 190 -3.78 -8.64 -3.15
N LEU A 191 -2.97 -7.59 -3.07
CA LEU A 191 -1.56 -7.62 -3.42
C LEU A 191 -0.75 -8.17 -2.24
N LYS A 192 -0.14 -9.33 -2.43
CA LYS A 192 0.65 -10.02 -1.41
C LYS A 192 2.13 -9.60 -1.47
N SER A 193 2.85 -9.84 -0.38
CA SER A 193 4.32 -9.77 -0.37
C SER A 193 4.93 -10.78 -1.36
N LEU A 194 6.15 -10.51 -1.79
CA LEU A 194 6.89 -11.39 -2.70
C LEU A 194 7.29 -12.69 -1.99
N SER A 195 7.16 -13.83 -2.68
CA SER A 195 7.73 -15.09 -2.22
C SER A 195 9.27 -15.03 -2.22
N SER A 196 9.94 -16.02 -1.63
CA SER A 196 11.40 -16.11 -1.65
C SER A 196 11.97 -16.09 -3.07
N THR A 197 11.40 -16.87 -3.97
CA THR A 197 11.78 -16.90 -5.41
C THR A 197 11.55 -15.55 -6.10
N LEU A 198 10.42 -14.90 -5.83
CA LEU A 198 10.14 -13.58 -6.39
C LEU A 198 11.03 -12.49 -5.78
N THR A 199 11.43 -12.61 -4.50
CA THR A 199 12.40 -11.70 -3.87
C THR A 199 13.75 -11.79 -4.57
N GLU A 200 14.25 -12.99 -4.85
CA GLU A 200 15.48 -13.19 -5.62
C GLU A 200 15.35 -12.56 -7.02
N SER A 201 14.28 -12.86 -7.74
CA SER A 201 14.02 -12.31 -9.07
C SER A 201 13.94 -10.79 -9.06
N TYR A 202 13.32 -10.22 -8.04
CA TYR A 202 13.22 -8.78 -7.81
C TYR A 202 14.60 -8.13 -7.61
N ILE A 203 15.44 -8.70 -6.75
CA ILE A 203 16.80 -8.20 -6.49
C ILE A 203 17.63 -8.27 -7.77
N ARG A 204 17.61 -9.39 -8.48
CA ARG A 204 18.32 -9.58 -9.75
C ARG A 204 17.87 -8.56 -10.81
N TYR A 205 16.56 -8.37 -10.95
CA TYR A 205 15.99 -7.42 -11.89
C TYR A 205 16.49 -5.99 -11.61
N ARG A 206 16.43 -5.54 -10.35
CA ARG A 206 16.86 -4.18 -9.97
C ARG A 206 18.35 -3.96 -10.19
N LEU A 207 19.19 -4.94 -9.86
CA LEU A 207 20.62 -4.90 -10.16
C LEU A 207 20.88 -4.80 -11.67
N HIS A 208 20.17 -5.60 -12.47
CA HIS A 208 20.29 -5.57 -13.93
C HIS A 208 19.94 -4.18 -14.51
N ILE A 209 18.82 -3.59 -14.09
CA ILE A 209 18.41 -2.24 -14.52
C ILE A 209 19.42 -1.17 -14.05
N ALA A 210 20.09 -1.39 -12.93
CA ALA A 210 21.15 -0.50 -12.45
C ALA A 210 22.47 -0.64 -13.20
N GLY A 211 22.60 -1.62 -14.12
CA GLY A 211 23.81 -1.85 -14.91
C GLY A 211 24.82 -2.80 -14.27
N ALA A 212 24.46 -3.52 -13.20
CA ALA A 212 25.35 -4.49 -12.57
C ALA A 212 25.68 -5.64 -13.53
N LYS A 213 26.98 -5.88 -13.74
CA LYS A 213 27.48 -6.94 -14.66
C LYS A 213 27.57 -8.32 -14.02
N ARG A 214 27.41 -8.40 -12.70
CA ARG A 214 27.49 -9.65 -11.92
C ARG A 214 26.49 -9.63 -10.77
N MET A 215 26.17 -10.81 -10.24
CA MET A 215 25.43 -10.91 -8.99
C MET A 215 26.30 -10.47 -7.83
N ILE A 216 25.84 -9.51 -7.05
CA ILE A 216 26.56 -8.93 -5.91
C ILE A 216 26.19 -9.64 -4.61
N PHE A 217 24.95 -10.11 -4.50
CA PHE A 217 24.44 -10.81 -3.31
C PHE A 217 24.64 -12.32 -3.42
N GLN A 218 25.16 -12.94 -2.37
CA GLN A 218 25.25 -14.39 -2.25
C GLN A 218 23.85 -15.00 -2.02
N PRO A 219 23.61 -16.28 -2.37
CA PRO A 219 22.30 -16.92 -2.18
C PRO A 219 21.78 -16.85 -0.74
N GLU A 220 22.65 -17.08 0.24
CA GLU A 220 22.35 -17.03 1.67
C GLU A 220 21.98 -15.61 2.12
N ALA A 221 22.61 -14.60 1.54
CA ALA A 221 22.28 -13.19 1.77
C ALA A 221 20.88 -12.87 1.25
N ILE A 222 20.52 -13.36 0.04
CA ILE A 222 19.17 -13.16 -0.53
C ILE A 222 18.12 -13.84 0.35
N ALA A 223 18.37 -15.06 0.81
CA ALA A 223 17.45 -15.77 1.71
C ALA A 223 17.25 -15.00 3.03
N ALA A 224 18.32 -14.43 3.60
CA ALA A 224 18.25 -13.60 4.80
C ALA A 224 17.50 -12.28 4.56
N ILE A 225 17.71 -11.63 3.39
CA ILE A 225 16.96 -10.42 3.00
C ILE A 225 15.45 -10.73 2.92
N HIS A 226 15.08 -11.86 2.29
CA HIS A 226 13.68 -12.27 2.26
C HIS A 226 13.12 -12.50 3.67
N ALA A 227 13.85 -13.19 4.52
CA ALA A 227 13.43 -13.52 5.88
C ALA A 227 13.17 -12.26 6.73
N CYS A 228 14.09 -11.26 6.71
CA CYS A 228 13.94 -10.05 7.49
C CYS A 228 12.94 -9.05 6.88
N SER A 229 12.79 -8.99 5.55
CA SER A 229 11.84 -8.12 4.86
C SER A 229 10.43 -8.73 4.73
N CYS A 230 10.25 -10.03 4.99
CA CYS A 230 9.01 -10.78 4.72
C CYS A 230 8.52 -10.62 3.28
N GLY A 231 9.44 -10.40 2.32
CA GLY A 231 9.11 -10.18 0.92
C GLY A 231 8.44 -8.84 0.61
N VAL A 232 8.48 -7.87 1.52
CA VAL A 232 7.93 -6.53 1.30
C VAL A 232 8.90 -5.70 0.45
N PRO A 233 8.54 -5.26 -0.77
CA PRO A 233 9.45 -4.59 -1.70
C PRO A 233 10.20 -3.39 -1.11
N ARG A 234 9.51 -2.53 -0.34
CA ARG A 234 10.13 -1.37 0.32
C ARG A 234 11.21 -1.79 1.33
N LEU A 235 10.94 -2.84 2.11
CA LEU A 235 11.93 -3.36 3.07
C LEU A 235 13.08 -4.07 2.36
N ILE A 236 12.81 -4.83 1.29
CA ILE A 236 13.86 -5.40 0.44
C ILE A 236 14.80 -4.30 -0.05
N ASN A 237 14.25 -3.21 -0.59
CA ASN A 237 15.07 -2.07 -1.04
C ASN A 237 15.92 -1.50 0.09
N THR A 238 15.30 -1.20 1.23
CA THR A 238 16.01 -0.62 2.38
C THR A 238 17.15 -1.52 2.85
N VAL A 239 16.91 -2.83 2.97
CA VAL A 239 17.97 -3.77 3.40
C VAL A 239 19.05 -3.90 2.33
N CYS A 240 18.68 -4.04 1.05
CA CYS A 240 19.66 -4.17 -0.04
C CYS A 240 20.53 -2.92 -0.19
N ASP A 241 19.96 -1.72 -0.10
CA ASP A 241 20.71 -0.46 -0.21
C ASP A 241 21.73 -0.33 0.91
N ASN A 242 21.31 -0.53 2.17
CA ASN A 242 22.20 -0.46 3.32
C ASN A 242 23.28 -1.55 3.30
N THR A 243 22.97 -2.76 2.82
CA THR A 243 23.97 -3.84 2.69
C THR A 243 25.00 -3.57 1.60
N LEU A 244 24.61 -2.91 0.49
CA LEU A 244 25.57 -2.45 -0.52
C LEU A 244 26.49 -1.37 0.04
N LEU A 245 25.93 -0.41 0.77
CA LEU A 245 26.73 0.62 1.44
C LEU A 245 27.72 -0.02 2.43
N GLU A 246 27.26 -0.93 3.28
CA GLU A 246 28.10 -1.61 4.27
C GLU A 246 29.21 -2.46 3.63
N ALA A 247 28.90 -3.19 2.55
CA ALA A 247 29.90 -3.94 1.80
C ALA A 247 30.96 -3.02 1.18
N PHE A 248 30.56 -1.86 0.65
CA PHE A 248 31.46 -0.84 0.14
C PHE A 248 32.39 -0.30 1.24
N LEU A 249 31.85 0.04 2.41
CA LEU A 249 32.64 0.53 3.54
C LEU A 249 33.66 -0.51 4.02
N ARG A 250 33.33 -1.79 3.98
CA ARG A 250 34.23 -2.92 4.28
C ARG A 250 35.15 -3.30 3.12
N LYS A 251 35.05 -2.63 1.98
CA LYS A 251 35.78 -2.94 0.74
C LYS A 251 35.54 -4.38 0.24
N GLN A 252 34.36 -4.92 0.50
CA GLN A 252 33.93 -6.26 0.03
C GLN A 252 33.18 -6.12 -1.29
N ASN A 253 33.54 -6.91 -2.28
CA ASN A 253 32.95 -6.85 -3.61
C ASN A 253 31.68 -7.70 -3.78
N HIS A 254 31.18 -8.24 -2.68
CA HIS A 254 29.94 -9.03 -2.59
C HIS A 254 29.28 -8.83 -1.21
N VAL A 255 27.98 -9.09 -1.14
CA VAL A 255 27.18 -9.07 0.10
C VAL A 255 26.99 -10.51 0.54
N ASP A 256 27.50 -10.85 1.73
CA ASP A 256 27.34 -12.14 2.39
C ASP A 256 26.25 -12.08 3.48
N LEU A 257 25.96 -13.25 4.09
CA LEU A 257 24.99 -13.37 5.18
C LEU A 257 25.31 -12.47 6.38
N ARG A 258 26.61 -12.30 6.71
CA ARG A 258 27.04 -11.53 7.91
C ARG A 258 26.71 -10.05 7.76
N ILE A 259 26.91 -9.50 6.56
CA ILE A 259 26.55 -8.11 6.25
C ILE A 259 25.04 -7.91 6.40
N VAL A 260 24.24 -8.84 5.84
CA VAL A 260 22.76 -8.75 5.95
C VAL A 260 22.31 -8.81 7.41
N GLN A 261 22.89 -9.73 8.22
CA GLN A 261 22.54 -9.87 9.63
C GLN A 261 22.91 -8.61 10.43
N SER A 262 24.08 -8.01 10.18
CA SER A 262 24.50 -6.74 10.80
C SER A 262 23.49 -5.64 10.48
N VAL A 263 23.22 -5.39 9.20
CA VAL A 263 22.29 -4.35 8.74
C VAL A 263 20.86 -4.59 9.21
N ALA A 264 20.39 -5.84 9.19
CA ALA A 264 19.06 -6.18 9.69
C ALA A 264 18.95 -5.94 11.21
N GLY A 265 20.04 -6.13 11.96
CA GLY A 265 20.13 -5.77 13.38
C GLY A 265 20.00 -4.26 13.59
N ASP A 266 20.78 -3.46 12.85
CA ASP A 266 20.78 -2.00 12.94
C ASP A 266 19.41 -1.40 12.55
N LEU A 267 18.70 -2.03 11.60
CA LEU A 267 17.37 -1.63 11.17
C LEU A 267 16.23 -2.16 12.07
N GLY A 268 16.55 -2.94 13.11
CA GLY A 268 15.53 -3.53 14.00
C GLY A 268 14.64 -4.59 13.31
N LEU A 269 15.13 -5.21 12.23
CA LEU A 269 14.39 -6.19 11.44
C LEU A 269 14.66 -7.65 11.84
N LEU A 270 15.56 -7.89 12.80
CA LEU A 270 15.81 -9.22 13.35
C LEU A 270 14.63 -9.63 14.25
N ARG A 271 13.87 -10.64 13.81
CA ARG A 271 12.84 -11.26 14.66
C ARG A 271 13.52 -12.22 15.63
N PRO A 272 13.20 -12.20 16.95
CA PRO A 272 13.85 -13.06 17.94
C PRO A 272 13.57 -14.55 17.79
N ASN A 273 12.83 -15.02 16.77
CA ASN A 273 12.25 -16.37 16.70
C ASN A 273 12.83 -17.29 15.61
N LEU A 274 14.06 -17.07 15.11
CA LEU A 274 14.70 -18.03 14.20
C LEU A 274 15.90 -18.80 14.82
N GLN A 275 16.11 -18.70 16.13
CA GLN A 275 17.22 -19.38 16.83
C GLN A 275 16.76 -20.31 17.96
N GLN A 276 15.63 -21.01 17.91
CA GLN A 276 15.43 -22.13 18.86
C GLN A 276 14.33 -23.08 18.35
N THR A 277 14.68 -23.99 17.44
CA THR A 277 14.07 -25.30 17.38
C THR A 277 15.15 -26.35 17.63
N ALA A 278 15.71 -26.33 18.83
CA ALA A 278 16.27 -27.51 19.45
C ALA A 278 15.26 -27.99 20.49
N PRO A 279 14.87 -29.25 20.51
CA PRO A 279 13.92 -29.74 21.52
C PRO A 279 14.54 -29.66 22.90
N ARG A 280 13.94 -28.89 23.78
CA ARG A 280 14.29 -28.85 25.20
C ARG A 280 13.88 -30.18 25.82
N PRO A 281 14.78 -30.90 26.52
CA PRO A 281 14.38 -32.11 27.24
C PRO A 281 13.38 -31.74 28.33
N ALA A 282 12.33 -32.57 28.48
CA ALA A 282 11.28 -32.41 29.44
C ALA A 282 11.87 -32.38 30.87
N ALA A 283 11.55 -31.35 31.64
CA ALA A 283 11.79 -31.31 33.06
C ALA A 283 10.68 -32.05 33.79
N PRO A 284 10.96 -32.73 34.90
CA PRO A 284 9.99 -33.57 35.59
C PRO A 284 8.90 -32.75 36.26
N GLU A 285 7.68 -33.24 36.13
CA GLU A 285 6.49 -32.73 36.82
C GLU A 285 6.66 -32.89 38.35
N ASN A 286 6.45 -31.82 39.07
CA ASN A 286 6.20 -31.87 40.52
C ASN A 286 4.78 -31.36 40.78
N PRO A 287 3.93 -32.09 41.52
CA PRO A 287 2.55 -31.71 41.75
C PRO A 287 2.40 -30.85 42.99
N ALA A 288 1.36 -30.04 42.97
CA ALA A 288 0.72 -29.34 44.11
C ALA A 288 1.32 -28.02 44.55
N THR A 289 0.60 -26.92 44.25
CA THR A 289 -0.18 -26.20 45.27
C THR A 289 -1.03 -25.15 44.60
N ALA A 290 -2.34 -25.25 44.78
CA ALA A 290 -3.31 -24.24 44.45
C ALA A 290 -3.16 -23.04 45.40
N ALA A 291 -3.15 -21.83 44.88
CA ALA A 291 -3.31 -20.59 45.65
C ALA A 291 -4.51 -19.80 45.11
N PRO A 292 -5.25 -19.10 45.98
CA PRO A 292 -6.64 -18.74 45.76
C PRO A 292 -6.81 -17.48 44.93
N LEU A 293 -8.01 -17.38 44.32
CA LEU A 293 -8.55 -16.24 43.60
C LEU A 293 -8.45 -14.93 44.40
N ALA A 294 -7.93 -13.88 43.76
CA ALA A 294 -7.92 -12.52 44.28
C ALA A 294 -9.36 -12.01 44.51
N SER A 295 -9.56 -11.37 45.65
CA SER A 295 -10.83 -10.86 46.13
C SER A 295 -11.19 -9.50 45.52
N ALA A 296 -12.47 -9.17 45.54
CA ALA A 296 -13.12 -8.00 44.94
C ALA A 296 -12.69 -6.61 45.50
N ASN A 297 -11.60 -6.51 46.26
CA ASN A 297 -11.12 -5.25 46.84
C ASN A 297 -10.10 -4.46 46.01
N ASP A 298 -9.61 -5.04 44.91
CA ASP A 298 -8.60 -4.36 44.09
C ASP A 298 -9.19 -3.33 43.10
N LEU A 299 -10.51 -3.31 42.91
CA LEU A 299 -11.18 -2.32 42.02
C LEU A 299 -11.48 -1.00 42.74
N ASP A 300 -11.76 -1.03 44.05
CA ASP A 300 -12.05 0.17 44.87
C ASP A 300 -10.81 1.05 45.09
N ASP A 301 -9.61 0.46 45.07
CA ASP A 301 -8.33 1.19 45.19
C ASP A 301 -7.96 1.96 43.93
N ILE A 302 -8.41 1.53 42.75
CA ILE A 302 -8.16 2.20 41.45
C ILE A 302 -9.08 3.42 41.31
N GLU A 303 -10.36 3.31 41.72
CA GLU A 303 -11.28 4.47 41.70
C GLU A 303 -10.83 5.57 42.67
N SER A 304 -10.34 5.20 43.86
CA SER A 304 -9.83 6.18 44.83
C SER A 304 -8.55 6.91 44.40
N MET A 305 -7.77 6.32 43.48
CA MET A 305 -6.61 6.96 42.88
C MET A 305 -6.97 7.92 41.75
N LEU A 306 -8.02 7.67 41.02
CA LEU A 306 -8.50 8.55 39.92
C LEU A 306 -9.15 9.82 40.46
N ASP A 307 -9.91 9.75 41.56
CA ASP A 307 -10.52 10.91 42.23
C ASP A 307 -9.50 11.87 42.86
N ARG A 308 -8.28 11.41 43.15
CA ARG A 308 -7.20 12.27 43.66
C ARG A 308 -6.47 13.06 42.56
N LEU A 309 -6.67 12.74 41.31
CA LEU A 309 -6.04 13.43 40.17
C LEU A 309 -6.91 14.53 39.54
N GLU A 310 -8.22 14.56 39.82
CA GLU A 310 -9.14 15.59 39.31
C GLU A 310 -9.26 16.86 40.19
N PHE A 311 -8.60 16.93 41.33
CA PHE A 311 -8.63 18.11 42.23
C PHE A 311 -7.26 18.79 42.39
N LYS A 312 -6.55 19.06 41.27
CA LYS A 312 -5.49 20.08 41.22
C LYS A 312 -5.27 20.57 39.78
N GLY A 313 -5.99 21.60 39.40
CA GLY A 313 -5.79 22.32 38.15
C GLY A 313 -6.79 23.49 38.08
#